data_04ce0ea583d0f62151ca7bf3f1504f3a
#
_entry.id   04ce0ea583d0f62151ca7bf3f1504f3a
#
_cell.length_a   1.000
_cell.length_b   1.000
_cell.length_c   1.000
_cell.angle_alpha   90.00
_cell.angle_beta   90.00
_cell.angle_gamma   90.00
#
_symmetry.space_group_name_H-M   'P 1'
#
loop_
_entity.id
_entity.type
_entity.pdbx_description
1 polymer ?
#
loop_
_entity_poly.entity_id
_entity_poly.type
_entity_poly.pdbx_seq_one_letter_code
_entity_poly.pdbx_strand_id
1 'polypeptide(L)'
;MKIYEAFDLWTEVTDIDPTRVIRCGKKDNFWEMGETGPCGPCSEIHYFIGDDLDEQDSSGVNVSDQYWELWNLVFIQNNRLPDGSLEDLPAKHVDTGAGLEKDSHYFAG
;
A
#
# COMPACT_ATOMS: atom_id res chain seq x y z
N MET A 1 5.11 11.92 -4.86
CA MET A 1 6.10 10.85 -5.15
C MET A 1 5.55 9.93 -6.22
N LYS A 2 6.36 9.57 -7.17
CA LYS A 2 5.95 8.60 -8.20
C LYS A 2 6.10 7.20 -7.64
N ILE A 3 5.25 6.28 -8.08
CA ILE A 3 5.22 4.93 -7.49
C ILE A 3 6.52 4.15 -7.69
N TYR A 4 7.23 4.37 -8.80
CA TYR A 4 8.50 3.71 -9.01
C TYR A 4 9.60 4.24 -8.08
N GLU A 5 9.50 5.50 -7.63
CA GLU A 5 10.40 6.04 -6.62
C GLU A 5 10.20 5.31 -5.28
N ALA A 6 8.96 5.05 -4.91
CA ALA A 6 8.66 4.29 -3.70
C ALA A 6 9.22 2.87 -3.79
N PHE A 7 9.09 2.23 -4.95
CA PHE A 7 9.64 0.90 -5.20
C PHE A 7 11.16 0.88 -4.93
N ASP A 8 11.88 1.86 -5.48
CA ASP A 8 13.33 1.93 -5.31
C ASP A 8 13.73 2.28 -3.89
N LEU A 9 12.99 3.20 -3.24
CA LEU A 9 13.31 3.64 -1.89
C LEU A 9 13.22 2.51 -0.85
N TRP A 10 12.31 1.57 -1.01
CA TRP A 10 12.21 0.45 -0.08
C TRP A 10 13.51 -0.33 0.00
N THR A 11 14.19 -0.53 -1.14
CA THR A 11 15.46 -1.25 -1.16
C THR A 11 16.64 -0.39 -0.75
N GLU A 12 16.55 0.93 -0.93
CA GLU A 12 17.62 1.86 -0.55
C GLU A 12 17.70 2.12 0.95
N VAL A 13 16.52 2.27 1.59
CA VAL A 13 16.46 2.72 2.99
C VAL A 13 16.21 1.60 3.98
N THR A 14 15.98 0.38 3.51
CA THR A 14 15.74 -0.78 4.37
C THR A 14 16.59 -1.97 3.91
N ASP A 15 16.65 -2.99 4.76
CA ASP A 15 17.34 -4.24 4.45
C ASP A 15 16.42 -5.26 3.78
N ILE A 16 15.27 -4.84 3.27
CA ILE A 16 14.32 -5.75 2.66
C ILE A 16 14.92 -6.42 1.42
N ASP A 17 14.63 -7.72 1.27
CA ASP A 17 15.00 -8.45 0.06
C ASP A 17 14.27 -7.81 -1.14
N PRO A 18 15.00 -7.37 -2.18
CA PRO A 18 14.36 -6.73 -3.34
C PRO A 18 13.27 -7.56 -4.00
N THR A 19 13.34 -8.89 -3.91
CA THR A 19 12.31 -9.78 -4.47
C THR A 19 10.99 -9.68 -3.72
N ARG A 20 10.99 -9.07 -2.53
CA ARG A 20 9.79 -8.88 -1.71
C ARG A 20 9.15 -7.51 -1.91
N VAL A 21 9.74 -6.66 -2.72
CA VAL A 21 9.15 -5.38 -3.12
C VAL A 21 8.41 -5.62 -4.43
N ILE A 22 7.07 -5.48 -4.39
CA ILE A 22 6.21 -5.92 -5.48
C ILE A 22 5.43 -4.74 -6.02
N ARG A 23 5.35 -4.66 -7.34
CA ARG A 23 4.49 -3.69 -8.00
C ARG A 23 3.11 -4.29 -8.18
N CYS A 24 2.09 -3.54 -7.79
CA CYS A 24 0.71 -3.92 -7.98
C CYS A 24 0.01 -2.92 -8.90
N GLY A 25 -1.14 -3.30 -9.39
CA GLY A 25 -1.93 -2.44 -10.25
C GLY A 25 -2.62 -1.32 -9.48
N LYS A 26 -3.32 -0.46 -10.20
CA LYS A 26 -4.04 0.68 -9.66
C LYS A 26 -5.02 0.29 -8.54
N LYS A 27 -5.60 -0.89 -8.63
CA LYS A 27 -6.52 -1.41 -7.62
C LYS A 27 -5.87 -1.45 -6.24
N ASP A 28 -4.59 -1.82 -6.15
CA ASP A 28 -3.88 -2.04 -4.90
C ASP A 28 -2.91 -0.92 -4.54
N ASN A 29 -2.42 -0.18 -5.54
CA ASN A 29 -1.43 0.87 -5.33
C ASN A 29 -1.95 2.28 -5.57
N PHE A 30 -3.26 2.49 -5.48
CA PHE A 30 -3.85 3.81 -5.57
C PHE A 30 -4.99 3.94 -4.56
N TRP A 31 -4.96 5.00 -3.76
CA TRP A 31 -5.95 5.26 -2.73
C TRP A 31 -6.84 6.42 -3.13
N GLU A 32 -8.15 6.27 -2.89
CA GLU A 32 -9.16 7.29 -3.15
C GLU A 32 -10.07 7.40 -1.92
N MET A 33 -10.41 8.63 -1.55
CA MET A 33 -11.33 8.86 -0.44
C MET A 33 -12.79 8.53 -0.84
N GLY A 34 -13.12 8.74 -2.11
CA GLY A 34 -14.45 8.52 -2.66
C GLY A 34 -14.47 8.84 -4.15
N GLU A 35 -15.63 9.20 -4.67
CA GLU A 35 -15.75 9.54 -6.09
C GLU A 35 -15.00 10.82 -6.45
N THR A 36 -14.89 11.73 -5.50
CA THR A 36 -14.14 12.98 -5.65
C THR A 36 -13.31 13.22 -4.40
N GLY A 37 -12.33 14.10 -4.52
CA GLY A 37 -11.50 14.51 -3.39
C GLY A 37 -10.08 14.00 -3.46
N PRO A 38 -9.35 14.12 -2.35
CA PRO A 38 -7.92 13.76 -2.30
C PRO A 38 -7.68 12.29 -2.64
N CYS A 39 -6.62 12.05 -3.39
CA CYS A 39 -6.22 10.69 -3.79
C CYS A 39 -4.74 10.68 -4.16
N GLY A 40 -4.20 9.49 -4.37
CA GLY A 40 -2.83 9.33 -4.80
C GLY A 40 -2.35 7.90 -4.71
N PRO A 41 -1.14 7.65 -5.23
CA PRO A 41 -0.55 6.33 -5.14
C PRO A 41 -0.26 5.95 -3.69
N CYS A 42 -0.21 4.67 -3.41
CA CYS A 42 0.08 4.18 -2.07
C CYS A 42 1.07 3.02 -2.11
N SER A 43 1.72 2.82 -0.97
CA SER A 43 2.60 1.70 -0.73
C SER A 43 2.17 1.02 0.55
N GLU A 44 2.23 -0.30 0.60
CA GLU A 44 1.71 -1.07 1.72
C GLU A 44 2.75 -2.04 2.24
N ILE A 45 2.72 -2.27 3.54
CA ILE A 45 3.51 -3.31 4.19
C ILE A 45 2.60 -4.48 4.49
N HIS A 46 2.94 -5.65 3.96
CA HIS A 46 2.22 -6.89 4.19
C HIS A 46 3.09 -7.86 4.97
N TYR A 47 2.47 -8.61 5.87
CA TYR A 47 3.14 -9.59 6.69
C TYR A 47 2.53 -10.97 6.44
N PHE A 48 3.40 -11.95 6.18
CA PHE A 48 2.97 -13.34 5.99
C PHE A 48 2.73 -13.99 7.37
N ILE A 49 1.52 -14.48 7.57
CA ILE A 49 1.11 -15.06 8.84
C ILE A 49 0.94 -16.58 8.78
N GLY A 50 1.26 -17.21 7.64
CA GLY A 50 1.15 -18.65 7.48
C GLY A 50 2.16 -19.43 8.33
N ASP A 51 1.82 -20.65 8.68
CA ASP A 51 2.68 -21.52 9.49
C ASP A 51 3.82 -22.11 8.68
N ASP A 52 3.63 -22.30 7.38
CA ASP A 52 4.63 -22.89 6.51
C ASP A 52 5.31 -21.80 5.68
N LEU A 53 6.56 -21.49 6.02
CA LEU A 53 7.33 -20.46 5.34
C LEU A 53 7.64 -20.82 3.87
N ASP A 54 7.58 -22.11 3.51
CA ASP A 54 7.75 -22.53 2.13
C ASP A 54 6.58 -22.11 1.25
N GLU A 55 5.43 -21.80 1.83
CA GLU A 55 4.27 -21.27 1.12
C GLU A 55 4.32 -19.76 0.90
N GLN A 56 5.32 -19.10 1.45
CA GLN A 56 5.49 -17.66 1.30
C GLN A 56 5.87 -17.33 -0.15
N ASP A 57 4.98 -16.62 -0.84
CA ASP A 57 5.16 -16.26 -2.24
C ASP A 57 4.59 -14.87 -2.48
N SER A 58 5.33 -14.05 -3.21
CA SER A 58 4.92 -12.69 -3.52
C SER A 58 3.59 -12.62 -4.29
N SER A 59 3.25 -13.68 -5.04
CA SER A 59 1.98 -13.74 -5.76
C SER A 59 0.77 -13.82 -4.83
N GLY A 60 0.97 -14.14 -3.56
CA GLY A 60 -0.10 -14.21 -2.57
C GLY A 60 -0.49 -12.86 -1.97
N VAL A 61 0.31 -11.83 -2.15
CA VAL A 61 0.02 -10.51 -1.59
C VAL A 61 -1.25 -9.95 -2.25
N ASN A 62 -2.18 -9.49 -1.41
CA ASN A 62 -3.52 -9.02 -1.80
C ASN A 62 -4.44 -10.11 -2.38
N VAL A 63 -4.01 -11.37 -2.36
CA VAL A 63 -4.78 -12.50 -2.88
C VAL A 63 -5.02 -13.52 -1.79
N SER A 64 -3.98 -13.89 -1.05
CA SER A 64 -4.05 -14.91 0.01
C SER A 64 -4.38 -14.28 1.35
N ASP A 65 -5.21 -14.94 2.14
CA ASP A 65 -5.52 -14.55 3.51
C ASP A 65 -4.35 -14.78 4.47
N GLN A 66 -3.28 -15.43 4.02
CA GLN A 66 -2.05 -15.59 4.78
C GLN A 66 -1.16 -14.35 4.79
N TYR A 67 -1.49 -13.33 3.97
CA TYR A 67 -0.82 -12.04 3.97
C TYR A 67 -1.74 -10.97 4.54
N TRP A 68 -1.28 -10.31 5.59
CA TRP A 68 -2.01 -9.23 6.24
C TRP A 68 -1.38 -7.89 5.93
N GLU A 69 -2.20 -6.94 5.51
CA GLU A 69 -1.77 -5.55 5.36
C GLU A 69 -1.63 -4.95 6.76
N LEU A 70 -0.41 -4.55 7.12
CA LEU A 70 -0.13 -3.97 8.43
C LEU A 70 -0.12 -2.44 8.39
N TRP A 71 0.34 -1.87 7.30
CA TRP A 71 0.56 -0.44 7.22
C TRP A 71 0.36 0.04 5.80
N ASN A 72 -0.23 1.22 5.65
CA ASN A 72 -0.46 1.84 4.36
C ASN A 72 0.10 3.25 4.38
N LEU A 73 0.93 3.57 3.38
CA LEU A 73 1.47 4.91 3.17
C LEU A 73 0.80 5.48 1.92
N VAL A 74 0.03 6.52 2.08
CA VAL A 74 -0.68 7.16 0.98
C VAL A 74 -0.01 8.47 0.63
N PHE A 75 0.37 8.61 -0.64
CA PHE A 75 0.98 9.82 -1.17
C PHE A 75 -0.13 10.67 -1.78
N ILE A 76 -0.70 11.56 -0.97
CA ILE A 76 -1.83 12.40 -1.38
C ILE A 76 -1.28 13.54 -2.25
N GLN A 77 -1.35 13.35 -3.55
CA GLN A 77 -0.76 14.24 -4.54
C GLN A 77 -1.78 14.83 -5.49
N ASN A 78 -2.96 14.24 -5.54
CA ASN A 78 -3.98 14.56 -6.55
C ASN A 78 -5.32 14.83 -5.90
N ASN A 79 -6.18 15.52 -6.65
CA ASN A 79 -7.57 15.72 -6.32
C ASN A 79 -8.42 15.20 -7.49
N ARG A 80 -9.37 14.32 -7.22
CA ARG A 80 -10.30 13.79 -8.22
C ARG A 80 -11.45 14.77 -8.38
N LEU A 81 -11.66 15.23 -9.62
CA LEU A 81 -12.74 16.15 -9.96
C LEU A 81 -14.01 15.37 -10.31
N PRO A 82 -15.19 16.05 -10.30
CA PRO A 82 -16.46 15.38 -10.60
C PRO A 82 -16.53 14.69 -11.96
N ASP A 83 -15.74 15.17 -12.94
CA ASP A 83 -15.67 14.57 -14.26
C ASP A 83 -14.76 13.35 -14.33
N GLY A 84 -14.14 12.96 -13.20
CA GLY A 84 -13.23 11.84 -13.11
C GLY A 84 -11.77 12.18 -13.40
N SER A 85 -11.45 13.39 -13.81
CA SER A 85 -10.08 13.80 -14.05
C SER A 85 -9.33 14.04 -12.74
N LEU A 86 -8.00 14.02 -12.81
CA LEU A 86 -7.12 14.31 -11.69
C LEU A 86 -6.43 15.64 -11.90
N GLU A 87 -6.38 16.46 -10.85
CA GLU A 87 -5.52 17.64 -10.83
C GLU A 87 -4.50 17.49 -9.73
N ASP A 88 -3.33 18.11 -9.91
CA ASP A 88 -2.29 18.07 -8.89
C ASP A 88 -2.66 19.01 -7.74
N LEU A 89 -2.42 18.51 -6.51
CA LEU A 89 -2.57 19.37 -5.34
C LEU A 89 -1.42 20.37 -5.25
N PRO A 90 -1.67 21.60 -4.77
CA PRO A 90 -0.60 22.59 -4.60
C PRO A 90 0.44 22.16 -3.56
N ALA A 91 0.05 21.34 -2.60
CA ALA A 91 0.96 20.74 -1.63
C ALA A 91 0.75 19.23 -1.61
N LYS A 92 1.85 18.49 -1.48
CA LYS A 92 1.82 17.03 -1.43
C LYS A 92 1.93 16.58 0.02
N HIS A 93 1.15 15.57 0.37
CA HIS A 93 1.08 15.06 1.72
C HIS A 93 1.32 13.56 1.74
N VAL A 94 1.86 13.05 2.84
CA VAL A 94 1.94 11.61 3.10
C VAL A 94 1.07 11.34 4.32
N ASP A 95 0.10 10.44 4.15
CA ASP A 95 -0.71 9.97 5.25
C ASP A 95 -0.41 8.50 5.47
N THR A 96 -0.43 8.07 6.73
CA THR A 96 -0.14 6.68 7.05
C THR A 96 -1.27 6.12 7.91
N GLY A 97 -1.51 4.81 7.75
CA GLY A 97 -2.51 4.13 8.55
C GLY A 97 -2.15 2.68 8.76
N ALA A 98 -2.54 2.14 9.90
CA ALA A 98 -2.39 0.73 10.22
C ALA A 98 -3.71 0.00 9.95
N GLY A 99 -3.62 -1.30 9.67
CA GLY A 99 -4.77 -2.16 9.53
C GLY A 99 -5.35 -2.52 10.90
N LEU A 100 -5.95 -1.55 11.58
CA LEU A 100 -6.38 -1.70 12.97
C LEU A 100 -7.32 -2.90 13.20
N GLU A 101 -8.22 -3.13 12.28
CA GLU A 101 -9.16 -4.26 12.42
C GLU A 101 -8.43 -5.60 12.37
N LYS A 102 -7.48 -5.76 11.45
CA LYS A 102 -6.67 -6.96 11.34
C LYS A 102 -5.76 -7.10 12.55
N ASP A 103 -5.14 -6.01 12.98
CA ASP A 103 -4.26 -6.01 14.14
C ASP A 103 -5.04 -6.39 15.39
N SER A 104 -6.21 -5.79 15.62
CA SER A 104 -7.06 -6.09 16.76
C SER A 104 -7.50 -7.56 16.75
N HIS A 105 -7.90 -8.07 15.60
CA HIS A 105 -8.30 -9.46 15.45
C HIS A 105 -7.13 -10.40 15.73
N TYR A 106 -5.95 -10.09 15.21
CA TYR A 106 -4.74 -10.89 15.38
C TYR A 106 -4.34 -11.00 16.85
N PHE A 107 -4.34 -9.88 17.58
CA PHE A 107 -3.92 -9.86 18.98
C PHE A 107 -5.02 -10.30 19.96
N ALA A 108 -6.28 -10.23 19.56
CA ALA A 108 -7.39 -10.71 20.39
C ALA A 108 -7.63 -12.21 20.23
N GLY A 109 -7.21 -12.74 19.11
CA GLY A 109 -7.32 -14.17 18.86
C GLY A 109 -6.18 -14.94 19.42
#